data_995e7f0c0509d0fce0f721eb9bdc78fb
#
_entry.id   995e7f0c0509d0fce0f721eb9bdc78fb
#
_cell.length_a   1.000
_cell.length_b   1.000
_cell.length_c   1.000
_cell.angle_alpha   90.00
_cell.angle_beta   90.00
_cell.angle_gamma   90.00
#
_symmetry.space_group_name_H-M   'P 1'
#
loop_
_entity.id
_entity.type
_entity.pdbx_description
1 polymer ?
#
loop_
_entity_poly.entity_id
_entity_poly.type
_entity_poly.pdbx_seq_one_letter_code
_entity_poly.pdbx_strand_id
1 'polypeptide(L)'
;MLTLPSAYTSALGQSIKENYLVQLYNDTGNIGKSISVYTTTVSSVLYNGVITNVPTIRESIDLNTSTSSLSNISISCADDNLSDLLLATRTYLNREVRVYSQLDDETDLSNCLLLFKGILRSVQSTENKLTLQISAKRPFENINVPKVQSLQGNYVPIVFGDYNSYTFSSAILGTKLQNTT
;
A
#
# COMPACT_ATOMS: atom_id res chain seq x y z
N MET A 1 -13.57 -7.20 6.75
CA MET A 1 -13.97 -8.33 5.90
C MET A 1 -13.59 -7.94 4.48
N LEU A 2 -12.79 -8.74 3.79
CA LEU A 2 -12.41 -8.48 2.39
C LEU A 2 -13.63 -8.75 1.51
N THR A 3 -14.09 -7.72 0.78
CA THR A 3 -15.19 -7.88 -0.18
C THR A 3 -14.58 -8.34 -1.50
N LEU A 4 -14.87 -9.58 -1.89
CA LEU A 4 -14.40 -10.11 -3.17
C LEU A 4 -15.26 -9.56 -4.31
N PRO A 5 -14.66 -9.10 -5.42
CA PRO A 5 -15.40 -8.77 -6.62
C PRO A 5 -16.20 -9.98 -7.15
N SER A 6 -17.30 -9.69 -7.87
CA SER A 6 -18.20 -10.75 -8.37
C SER A 6 -17.49 -11.74 -9.32
N ALA A 7 -16.51 -11.28 -10.08
CA ALA A 7 -15.69 -12.11 -10.95
C ALA A 7 -14.98 -13.23 -10.19
N TYR A 8 -14.48 -12.94 -8.97
CA TYR A 8 -13.81 -13.94 -8.11
C TYR A 8 -14.77 -14.97 -7.53
N THR A 9 -15.98 -14.54 -7.15
CA THR A 9 -16.99 -15.47 -6.65
C THR A 9 -17.53 -16.41 -7.73
N SER A 10 -17.63 -15.93 -8.96
CA SER A 10 -18.07 -16.73 -10.13
C SER A 10 -17.01 -17.71 -10.60
N ALA A 11 -15.73 -17.39 -10.39
CA ALA A 11 -14.59 -18.18 -10.83
C ALA A 11 -14.26 -19.36 -9.89
N LEU A 12 -14.90 -19.44 -8.71
CA LEU A 12 -14.67 -20.52 -7.75
C LEU A 12 -15.05 -21.87 -8.37
N GLY A 13 -14.06 -22.78 -8.44
CA GLY A 13 -14.23 -24.14 -8.95
C GLY A 13 -14.04 -24.28 -10.47
N GLN A 14 -13.65 -23.21 -11.17
CA GLN A 14 -13.28 -23.23 -12.60
C GLN A 14 -11.77 -23.16 -12.81
N SER A 15 -11.32 -23.53 -14.00
CA SER A 15 -9.94 -23.28 -14.41
C SER A 15 -9.80 -21.82 -14.81
N ILE A 16 -9.02 -21.07 -14.05
CA ILE A 16 -8.87 -19.63 -14.20
C ILE A 16 -7.46 -19.28 -14.65
N LYS A 17 -7.34 -18.29 -15.53
CA LYS A 17 -6.08 -17.64 -15.85
C LYS A 17 -5.92 -16.42 -14.96
N GLU A 18 -4.90 -16.42 -14.12
CA GLU A 18 -4.59 -15.28 -13.24
C GLU A 18 -3.41 -14.49 -13.82
N ASN A 19 -3.54 -13.16 -13.82
CA ASN A 19 -2.51 -12.22 -14.19
C ASN A 19 -2.30 -11.21 -13.06
N TYR A 20 -1.07 -10.83 -12.81
CA TYR A 20 -0.74 -9.84 -11.79
C TYR A 20 -0.42 -8.52 -12.44
N LEU A 21 -1.17 -7.47 -12.04
CA LEU A 21 -1.01 -6.11 -12.53
C LEU A 21 -0.35 -5.26 -11.46
N VAL A 22 0.67 -4.52 -11.82
CA VAL A 22 1.40 -3.63 -10.90
C VAL A 22 1.39 -2.22 -11.44
N GLN A 23 0.91 -1.28 -10.63
CA GLN A 23 0.91 0.15 -10.91
C GLN A 23 1.96 0.83 -10.05
N LEU A 24 2.88 1.54 -10.68
CA LEU A 24 3.87 2.40 -10.04
C LEU A 24 3.41 3.85 -10.18
N TYR A 25 3.18 4.50 -9.06
CA TYR A 25 2.76 5.90 -9.02
C TYR A 25 3.98 6.81 -9.02
N ASN A 26 3.86 7.93 -9.69
CA ASN A 26 4.89 8.96 -9.75
C ASN A 26 4.75 9.99 -8.60
N ASP A 27 5.59 11.00 -8.59
CA ASP A 27 5.61 12.08 -7.61
C ASP A 27 4.36 12.99 -7.68
N THR A 28 3.67 13.05 -8.82
CA THR A 28 2.40 13.78 -8.98
C THR A 28 1.19 12.97 -8.53
N GLY A 29 1.38 11.70 -8.10
CA GLY A 29 0.30 10.82 -7.68
C GLY A 29 -0.46 10.16 -8.83
N ASN A 30 0.03 10.29 -10.06
CA ASN A 30 -0.53 9.62 -11.24
C ASN A 30 0.16 8.28 -11.49
N ILE A 31 -0.51 7.39 -12.23
CA ILE A 31 0.11 6.14 -12.70
C ILE A 31 1.18 6.51 -13.72
N GLY A 32 2.42 6.25 -13.37
CA GLY A 32 3.55 6.54 -14.25
C GLY A 32 4.02 5.33 -15.05
N LYS A 33 3.93 4.13 -14.47
CA LYS A 33 4.25 2.85 -15.12
C LYS A 33 3.26 1.78 -14.71
N SER A 34 2.90 0.94 -15.69
CA SER A 34 2.00 -0.19 -15.50
C SER A 34 2.66 -1.43 -16.08
N ILE A 35 2.89 -2.43 -15.25
CA ILE A 35 3.57 -3.68 -15.62
C ILE A 35 2.73 -4.88 -15.17
N SER A 36 2.92 -6.00 -15.84
CA SER A 36 2.16 -7.23 -15.59
C SER A 36 2.99 -8.47 -15.91
N VAL A 37 2.44 -9.65 -15.59
CA VAL A 37 3.05 -10.93 -16.03
C VAL A 37 2.79 -11.16 -17.51
N TYR A 38 1.54 -10.93 -17.96
CA TYR A 38 1.15 -11.01 -19.38
C TYR A 38 0.67 -9.66 -19.85
N THR A 39 1.11 -9.24 -21.04
CA THR A 39 0.68 -7.95 -21.61
C THR A 39 -0.85 -7.92 -21.78
N THR A 40 -1.47 -6.91 -21.21
CA THR A 40 -2.92 -6.72 -21.23
C THR A 40 -3.28 -5.25 -21.17
N THR A 41 -4.53 -4.91 -21.54
CA THR A 41 -5.07 -3.55 -21.39
C THR A 41 -6.27 -3.61 -20.47
N VAL A 42 -6.20 -2.85 -19.35
CA VAL A 42 -7.26 -2.77 -18.35
C VAL A 42 -7.61 -1.31 -18.10
N SER A 43 -8.91 -0.99 -18.17
CA SER A 43 -9.42 0.39 -18.01
C SER A 43 -8.65 1.42 -18.88
N SER A 44 -8.39 1.05 -20.16
CA SER A 44 -7.61 1.86 -21.12
C SER A 44 -6.14 2.09 -20.76
N VAL A 45 -5.60 1.39 -19.77
CA VAL A 45 -4.19 1.42 -19.39
C VAL A 45 -3.50 0.16 -19.91
N LEU A 46 -2.43 0.33 -20.67
CA LEU A 46 -1.61 -0.78 -21.16
C LEU A 46 -0.65 -1.23 -20.03
N TYR A 47 -0.69 -2.50 -19.68
CA TYR A 47 0.23 -3.16 -18.78
C TYR A 47 1.22 -4.01 -19.57
N ASN A 48 2.49 -3.69 -19.50
CA ASN A 48 3.53 -4.41 -20.19
C ASN A 48 3.89 -5.70 -19.45
N GLY A 49 3.94 -6.81 -20.16
CA GLY A 49 4.27 -8.14 -19.64
C GLY A 49 5.76 -8.32 -19.40
N VAL A 50 6.29 -7.71 -18.38
CA VAL A 50 7.72 -7.74 -18.02
C VAL A 50 8.01 -8.40 -16.67
N ILE A 51 7.00 -8.75 -15.89
CA ILE A 51 7.17 -9.40 -14.60
C ILE A 51 7.58 -10.86 -14.81
N THR A 52 8.73 -11.23 -14.27
CA THR A 52 9.30 -12.59 -14.40
C THR A 52 9.07 -13.44 -13.16
N ASN A 53 8.71 -12.84 -12.03
CA ASN A 53 8.45 -13.55 -10.79
C ASN A 53 7.21 -12.95 -10.10
N VAL A 54 6.24 -13.83 -9.83
CA VAL A 54 5.01 -13.44 -9.10
C VAL A 54 5.37 -13.15 -7.64
N PRO A 55 4.97 -11.99 -7.10
CA PRO A 55 5.27 -11.63 -5.73
C PRO A 55 4.51 -12.52 -4.74
N THR A 56 5.21 -13.04 -3.73
CA THR A 56 4.57 -13.73 -2.61
C THR A 56 4.16 -12.71 -1.56
N ILE A 57 2.86 -12.60 -1.31
CA ILE A 57 2.28 -11.73 -0.29
C ILE A 57 1.97 -12.59 0.94
N ARG A 58 2.51 -12.24 2.09
CA ARG A 58 2.25 -12.93 3.36
C ARG A 58 1.76 -11.94 4.39
N GLU A 59 0.66 -12.28 5.03
CA GLU A 59 0.13 -11.59 6.20
C GLU A 59 0.21 -12.54 7.39
N SER A 60 0.65 -12.05 8.52
CA SER A 60 0.66 -12.82 9.75
C SER A 60 0.14 -12.00 10.92
N ILE A 61 -0.62 -12.66 11.79
CA ILE A 61 -1.12 -12.10 13.04
C ILE A 61 -0.52 -12.94 14.16
N ASP A 62 0.25 -12.28 15.03
CA ASP A 62 0.72 -12.90 16.26
C ASP A 62 -0.30 -12.59 17.38
N LEU A 63 -1.04 -13.60 17.77
CA LEU A 63 -2.07 -13.48 18.79
C LEU A 63 -1.48 -13.28 20.20
N ASN A 64 -0.24 -13.72 20.44
CA ASN A 64 0.39 -13.58 21.75
C ASN A 64 0.84 -12.13 22.01
N THR A 65 1.34 -11.48 20.97
CA THR A 65 1.81 -10.09 21.06
C THR A 65 0.77 -9.10 20.53
N SER A 66 -0.37 -9.59 20.02
CA SER A 66 -1.41 -8.77 19.37
C SER A 66 -0.85 -7.89 18.25
N THR A 67 0.17 -8.38 17.55
CA THR A 67 0.81 -7.67 16.44
C THR A 67 0.43 -8.30 15.10
N SER A 68 0.15 -7.45 14.12
CA SER A 68 0.00 -7.86 12.74
C SER A 68 1.21 -7.41 11.93
N SER A 69 1.72 -8.27 11.08
CA SER A 69 2.79 -7.93 10.15
C SER A 69 2.39 -8.26 8.72
N LEU A 70 2.66 -7.31 7.83
CA LEU A 70 2.55 -7.50 6.40
C LEU A 70 3.95 -7.56 5.82
N SER A 71 4.24 -8.59 5.01
CA SER A 71 5.57 -8.77 4.45
C SER A 71 5.90 -7.69 3.42
N ASN A 72 7.19 -7.37 3.34
CA ASN A 72 7.71 -6.69 2.17
C ASN A 72 7.67 -7.65 0.98
N ILE A 73 7.38 -7.12 -0.20
CA ILE A 73 7.37 -7.90 -1.44
C ILE A 73 8.50 -7.48 -2.36
N SER A 74 8.99 -8.45 -3.12
CA SER A 74 10.00 -8.26 -4.15
C SER A 74 9.43 -8.70 -5.49
N ILE A 75 9.45 -7.81 -6.47
CA ILE A 75 8.99 -8.07 -7.83
C ILE A 75 10.19 -8.03 -8.75
N SER A 76 10.39 -9.08 -9.51
CA SER A 76 11.44 -9.16 -10.52
C SER A 76 10.83 -8.94 -11.89
N CYS A 77 11.46 -8.05 -12.66
CA CYS A 77 11.06 -7.70 -14.01
C CYS A 77 12.21 -7.96 -14.99
N ALA A 78 11.91 -8.28 -16.23
CA ALA A 78 12.88 -8.15 -17.30
C ALA A 78 13.27 -6.67 -17.44
N ASP A 79 14.56 -6.42 -17.69
CA ASP A 79 15.06 -5.05 -17.91
C ASP A 79 14.69 -4.60 -19.33
N ASP A 80 13.52 -4.00 -19.47
CA ASP A 80 13.00 -3.45 -20.72
C ASP A 80 12.96 -1.91 -20.62
N ASN A 81 14.13 -1.26 -20.53
CA ASN A 81 14.32 0.19 -20.35
C ASN A 81 13.62 0.78 -19.09
N LEU A 82 13.21 -0.10 -18.19
CA LEU A 82 12.52 0.30 -16.96
C LEU A 82 13.53 0.83 -15.93
N SER A 83 14.75 0.25 -15.92
CA SER A 83 15.81 0.62 -15.00
C SER A 83 16.27 2.06 -15.19
N ASP A 84 16.53 2.49 -16.42
CA ASP A 84 17.00 3.83 -16.73
C ASP A 84 15.99 4.89 -16.30
N LEU A 85 14.70 4.63 -16.55
CA LEU A 85 13.64 5.55 -16.17
C LEU A 85 13.47 5.66 -14.66
N LEU A 86 13.55 4.54 -13.94
CA LEU A 86 13.37 4.52 -12.49
C LEU A 86 14.58 5.08 -11.75
N LEU A 87 15.80 4.77 -12.22
CA LEU A 87 17.03 5.20 -11.56
C LEU A 87 17.39 6.65 -11.89
N ALA A 88 17.24 7.09 -13.15
CA ALA A 88 17.64 8.43 -13.58
C ALA A 88 16.79 9.53 -12.97
N THR A 89 15.48 9.33 -12.88
CA THR A 89 14.56 10.38 -12.42
C THR A 89 14.22 10.31 -10.94
N ARG A 90 14.45 9.18 -10.30
CA ARG A 90 13.99 8.87 -8.91
C ARG A 90 12.52 9.19 -8.67
N THR A 91 11.75 9.34 -9.73
CA THR A 91 10.36 9.76 -9.70
C THR A 91 9.46 8.78 -8.95
N TYR A 92 9.83 7.50 -8.97
CA TYR A 92 9.03 6.41 -8.39
C TYR A 92 9.49 5.98 -6.98
N LEU A 93 10.68 6.38 -6.53
CA LEU A 93 11.16 6.01 -5.20
C LEU A 93 10.32 6.69 -4.11
N ASN A 94 10.02 5.95 -3.06
CA ASN A 94 9.14 6.35 -1.95
C ASN A 94 7.70 6.71 -2.38
N ARG A 95 7.27 6.23 -3.55
CA ARG A 95 5.91 6.43 -4.07
C ARG A 95 5.08 5.16 -3.96
N GLU A 96 3.78 5.34 -4.08
CA GLU A 96 2.80 4.27 -3.95
C GLU A 96 2.95 3.24 -5.06
N VAL A 97 2.79 1.98 -4.69
CA VAL A 97 2.70 0.85 -5.61
C VAL A 97 1.46 0.05 -5.24
N ARG A 98 0.69 -0.32 -6.24
CA ARG A 98 -0.48 -1.19 -6.08
C ARG A 98 -0.30 -2.45 -6.91
N VAL A 99 -0.65 -3.59 -6.33
CA VAL A 99 -0.64 -4.90 -6.99
C VAL A 99 -2.05 -5.44 -7.02
N TYR A 100 -2.51 -5.77 -8.20
CA TYR A 100 -3.84 -6.34 -8.42
C TYR A 100 -3.73 -7.74 -9.01
N SER A 101 -4.70 -8.58 -8.70
CA SER A 101 -4.97 -9.81 -9.43
C SER A 101 -6.06 -9.54 -10.46
N GLN A 102 -5.84 -9.97 -11.68
CA GLN A 102 -6.78 -9.95 -12.79
C GLN A 102 -7.15 -11.40 -13.13
N LEU A 103 -8.42 -11.71 -13.24
CA LEU A 103 -8.90 -13.04 -13.66
C LEU A 103 -9.42 -12.99 -15.08
N ASP A 104 -9.12 -14.03 -15.86
CA ASP A 104 -9.69 -14.32 -17.19
C ASP A 104 -9.74 -13.10 -18.15
N ASP A 105 -8.65 -12.35 -18.20
CA ASP A 105 -8.50 -11.17 -19.06
C ASP A 105 -9.56 -10.07 -18.82
N GLU A 106 -10.04 -9.93 -17.56
CA GLU A 106 -10.97 -8.87 -17.15
C GLU A 106 -10.47 -7.49 -17.60
N THR A 107 -11.34 -6.70 -18.17
CA THR A 107 -11.00 -5.41 -18.79
C THR A 107 -11.22 -4.21 -17.90
N ASP A 108 -11.93 -4.36 -16.77
CA ASP A 108 -12.20 -3.29 -15.82
C ASP A 108 -11.41 -3.48 -14.53
N LEU A 109 -10.63 -2.47 -14.16
CA LEU A 109 -9.82 -2.49 -12.92
C LEU A 109 -10.68 -2.58 -11.67
N SER A 110 -11.91 -2.12 -11.69
CA SER A 110 -12.84 -2.22 -10.55
C SER A 110 -13.20 -3.66 -10.20
N ASN A 111 -13.12 -4.57 -11.18
CA ASN A 111 -13.36 -6.00 -11.02
C ASN A 111 -12.08 -6.78 -10.67
N CYS A 112 -10.91 -6.14 -10.72
CA CYS A 112 -9.66 -6.73 -10.28
C CYS A 112 -9.50 -6.64 -8.76
N LEU A 113 -8.93 -7.68 -8.15
CA LEU A 113 -8.72 -7.70 -6.71
C LEU A 113 -7.43 -6.98 -6.34
N LEU A 114 -7.52 -5.93 -5.51
CA LEU A 114 -6.35 -5.28 -4.94
C LEU A 114 -5.74 -6.22 -3.87
N LEU A 115 -4.57 -6.79 -4.18
CA LEU A 115 -3.86 -7.71 -3.29
C LEU A 115 -2.93 -6.99 -2.32
N PHE A 116 -2.27 -5.93 -2.81
CA PHE A 116 -1.23 -5.28 -2.02
C PHE A 116 -1.13 -3.79 -2.35
N LYS A 117 -0.92 -3.00 -1.30
CA LYS A 117 -0.65 -1.57 -1.39
C LYS A 117 0.60 -1.25 -0.57
N GLY A 118 1.63 -0.71 -1.23
CA GLY A 118 2.91 -0.45 -0.59
C GLY A 118 3.61 0.78 -1.13
N ILE A 119 4.86 0.93 -0.74
CA ILE A 119 5.75 2.02 -1.14
C ILE A 119 7.01 1.40 -1.73
N LEU A 120 7.42 1.85 -2.91
CA LEU A 120 8.68 1.45 -3.54
C LEU A 120 9.87 1.99 -2.74
N ARG A 121 10.64 1.12 -2.12
CA ARG A 121 11.78 1.51 -1.27
C ARG A 121 13.10 1.51 -2.01
N SER A 122 13.34 0.53 -2.86
CA SER A 122 14.55 0.45 -3.66
C SER A 122 14.31 -0.27 -4.97
N VAL A 123 15.16 0.04 -5.91
CA VAL A 123 15.24 -0.60 -7.22
C VAL A 123 16.67 -1.09 -7.38
N GLN A 124 16.83 -2.36 -7.68
CA GLN A 124 18.12 -2.98 -7.97
C GLN A 124 18.11 -3.43 -9.42
N SER A 125 19.08 -2.98 -10.20
CA SER A 125 19.26 -3.37 -11.59
C SER A 125 20.51 -4.23 -11.73
N THR A 126 20.39 -5.33 -12.45
CA THR A 126 21.46 -6.16 -12.96
C THR A 126 21.30 -6.25 -14.48
N GLU A 127 22.30 -6.75 -15.20
CA GLU A 127 22.37 -6.67 -16.67
C GLU A 127 21.08 -7.01 -17.44
N ASN A 128 20.25 -7.93 -16.92
CA ASN A 128 19.00 -8.34 -17.60
C ASN A 128 17.79 -8.43 -16.65
N LYS A 129 17.91 -7.87 -15.44
CA LYS A 129 16.88 -8.03 -14.42
C LYS A 129 16.76 -6.78 -13.55
N LEU A 130 15.55 -6.32 -13.39
CA LEU A 130 15.19 -5.29 -12.44
C LEU A 130 14.44 -5.91 -11.25
N THR A 131 14.85 -5.58 -10.04
CA THR A 131 14.17 -6.03 -8.83
C THR A 131 13.64 -4.82 -8.06
N LEU A 132 12.32 -4.80 -7.87
CA LEU A 132 11.61 -3.77 -7.14
C LEU A 132 11.36 -4.27 -5.71
N GLN A 133 11.87 -3.53 -4.70
CA GLN A 133 11.61 -3.82 -3.29
C GLN A 133 10.50 -2.89 -2.80
N ILE A 134 9.39 -3.47 -2.37
CA ILE A 134 8.19 -2.74 -1.98
C ILE A 134 7.86 -3.08 -0.53
N SER A 135 7.78 -2.06 0.31
CA SER A 135 7.33 -2.21 1.70
C SER A 135 5.84 -1.96 1.81
N ALA A 136 5.17 -2.72 2.64
CA ALA A 136 3.78 -2.46 2.96
C ALA A 136 3.60 -1.04 3.53
N LYS A 137 2.57 -0.35 3.08
CA LYS A 137 2.19 0.95 3.65
C LYS A 137 1.44 0.72 4.95
N ARG A 138 2.04 1.07 6.06
CA ARG A 138 1.39 0.99 7.37
C ARG A 138 0.39 2.13 7.52
N PRO A 139 -0.84 1.86 8.02
CA PRO A 139 -1.88 2.89 8.16
C PRO A 139 -1.45 4.08 9.04
N PHE A 140 -0.55 3.82 9.99
CA PHE A 140 -0.09 4.80 10.98
C PHE A 140 1.32 5.33 10.69
N GLU A 141 1.90 5.04 9.50
CA GLU A 141 3.21 5.56 9.13
C GLU A 141 3.14 7.08 8.95
N ASN A 142 4.00 7.80 9.63
CA ASN A 142 4.03 9.28 9.68
C ASN A 142 2.79 9.97 10.26
N ILE A 143 2.04 9.26 11.09
CA ILE A 143 0.96 9.88 11.86
C ILE A 143 1.47 10.14 13.28
N ASN A 144 1.58 11.40 13.64
CA ASN A 144 1.82 11.76 15.03
C ASN A 144 0.54 11.58 15.84
N VAL A 145 0.63 10.80 16.91
CA VAL A 145 -0.48 10.63 17.85
C VAL A 145 0.03 11.06 19.23
N PRO A 146 -0.59 12.05 19.83
CA PRO A 146 -1.70 12.89 19.38
C PRO A 146 -1.30 13.87 18.25
N LYS A 147 -2.27 14.25 17.41
CA LYS A 147 -2.07 15.20 16.30
C LYS A 147 -1.81 16.63 16.78
N VAL A 148 -2.26 16.94 17.97
CA VAL A 148 -2.22 18.30 18.52
C VAL A 148 -1.04 18.44 19.45
N GLN A 149 -0.22 19.44 19.20
CA GLN A 149 0.85 19.88 20.08
C GLN A 149 0.39 21.12 20.84
N SER A 150 0.86 21.26 22.09
CA SER A 150 0.70 22.52 22.85
C SER A 150 1.52 23.65 22.18
N LEU A 151 1.26 24.89 22.57
CA LEU A 151 2.02 26.06 22.14
C LEU A 151 3.54 25.96 22.45
N GLN A 152 3.92 25.08 23.38
CA GLN A 152 5.30 24.82 23.75
C GLN A 152 5.92 23.63 22.99
N GLY A 153 5.23 23.07 22.00
CA GLY A 153 5.72 21.94 21.21
C GLY A 153 5.57 20.57 21.85
N ASN A 154 5.02 20.49 23.07
CA ASN A 154 4.76 19.21 23.72
C ASN A 154 3.46 18.58 23.20
N TYR A 155 3.44 17.27 23.06
CA TYR A 155 2.19 16.57 22.69
C TYR A 155 1.19 16.60 23.84
N VAL A 156 -0.05 16.93 23.52
CA VAL A 156 -1.16 16.88 24.50
C VAL A 156 -1.49 15.40 24.76
N PRO A 157 -1.48 14.93 26.00
CA PRO A 157 -1.80 13.53 26.30
C PRO A 157 -3.24 13.20 25.89
N ILE A 158 -3.41 12.02 25.28
CA ILE A 158 -4.73 11.51 24.96
C ILE A 158 -5.31 10.83 26.19
N VAL A 159 -6.46 11.31 26.62
CA VAL A 159 -7.20 10.70 27.73
C VAL A 159 -8.21 9.72 27.12
N PHE A 160 -8.13 8.44 27.51
CA PHE A 160 -9.06 7.40 27.09
C PHE A 160 -10.08 7.16 28.22
N GLY A 161 -11.35 7.04 27.84
CA GLY A 161 -12.45 6.76 28.75
C GLY A 161 -13.44 7.91 28.88
N ASP A 162 -14.54 7.67 29.58
CA ASP A 162 -15.54 8.67 29.89
C ASP A 162 -15.10 9.49 31.12
N TYR A 163 -14.70 10.72 30.90
CA TYR A 163 -14.25 11.66 31.93
C TYR A 163 -15.22 12.81 32.17
N ASN A 164 -16.43 12.74 31.61
CA ASN A 164 -17.44 13.76 31.81
C ASN A 164 -17.90 13.89 33.27
N SER A 165 -17.72 12.84 34.06
CA SER A 165 -18.06 12.79 35.48
C SER A 165 -16.91 13.22 36.40
N TYR A 166 -15.71 13.49 35.88
CA TYR A 166 -14.57 13.89 36.71
C TYR A 166 -14.39 15.41 36.71
N THR A 167 -14.44 16.01 37.89
CA THR A 167 -14.07 17.41 38.09
C THR A 167 -12.56 17.50 38.32
N PHE A 168 -11.83 17.97 37.31
CA PHE A 168 -10.40 18.23 37.48
C PHE A 168 -10.22 19.55 38.23
N SER A 169 -9.49 19.52 39.34
CA SER A 169 -9.12 20.74 40.05
C SER A 169 -8.20 21.58 39.18
N SER A 170 -8.59 22.83 38.94
CA SER A 170 -7.84 23.80 38.13
C SER A 170 -6.43 24.10 38.68
N ALA A 171 -6.15 23.74 39.93
CA ALA A 171 -4.85 23.93 40.59
C ALA A 171 -3.76 22.97 40.04
N ILE A 172 -4.15 21.86 39.40
CA ILE A 172 -3.15 20.84 38.97
C ILE A 172 -2.79 21.02 37.49
N LEU A 173 -3.65 21.56 36.65
CA LEU A 173 -3.46 21.57 35.18
C LEU A 173 -3.42 22.95 34.54
N GLY A 174 -3.67 24.04 35.27
CA GLY A 174 -3.57 25.42 34.77
C GLY A 174 -4.51 25.79 33.60
N THR A 175 -5.25 24.84 33.03
CA THR A 175 -6.19 25.06 31.94
C THR A 175 -7.36 24.08 32.00
N LYS A 176 -8.56 24.59 31.82
CA LYS A 176 -9.76 23.75 31.62
C LYS A 176 -9.60 22.98 30.30
N LEU A 177 -9.66 21.65 30.35
CA LEU A 177 -9.93 20.86 29.17
C LEU A 177 -11.35 21.17 28.71
N GLN A 178 -11.51 21.93 27.65
CA GLN A 178 -12.80 22.11 27.02
C GLN A 178 -13.09 20.92 26.13
N ASN A 179 -14.23 20.29 26.36
CA ASN A 179 -14.78 19.27 25.48
C ASN A 179 -15.22 19.95 24.19
N THR A 180 -14.49 19.76 23.10
CA THR A 180 -14.93 20.15 21.77
C THR A 180 -15.63 18.95 21.17
N THR A 181 -16.95 18.99 21.13
CA THR A 181 -17.82 18.10 20.33
C THR A 181 -17.48 18.17 18.85
#